data_bc89aa8b4ce400bac3ac3cf5de5dcfb3
#
_entry.id   bc89aa8b4ce400bac3ac3cf5de5dcfb3
#
_cell.length_a   1.000
_cell.length_b   1.000
_cell.length_c   1.000
_cell.angle_alpha   90.00
_cell.angle_beta   90.00
_cell.angle_gamma   90.00
#
_symmetry.space_group_name_H-M   'P 1'
#
loop_
_entity.id
_entity.type
_entity.pdbx_description
1 polymer ?
#
loop_
_entity_poly.entity_id
_entity_poly.type
_entity_poly.pdbx_seq_one_letter_code
_entity_poly.pdbx_strand_id
1 'polypeptide(L)'
;MTRREILLGGASITLASCAPSTRIGRATPPKPFTLTDFTLVRDGLDAPEGIASSPDGRLFISNGGGAIGVLERDGTLRQIGKALAPNGVAVDREGRVIVANMGLLNKGPGPLQRIDVATGTVETLVSELEGRQLVASNGPATARNGDIYCTHSSWGPIGNIGTTTPAGFIYRVAPDGRASIVARALRGVNGLCLDREERFVYASLTAEGRIRRWRRQADGSLIDPQDYGPQLGVVIADHQAKDIRAMPVADRAELGYCDGIAFDAAGNLWVTLPFANRIVAITPDGRKVDIVHDPEDRMLSSPTNLCWGGADLRDLYVVSRASGVVVKARTDIAGLPLANWPAA
;
A
#
# COMPACT_ATOMS: atom_id res chain seq x y z
N MET A 1 -46.48 64.68 -32.45
CA MET A 1 -46.46 63.28 -31.93
C MET A 1 -45.04 62.89 -31.76
N THR A 2 -44.53 62.91 -30.54
CA THR A 2 -43.13 62.80 -30.19
C THR A 2 -42.79 61.37 -29.80
N ARG A 3 -41.77 60.76 -30.44
CA ARG A 3 -41.18 59.46 -30.06
C ARG A 3 -40.29 59.66 -28.86
N ARG A 4 -40.48 58.88 -27.77
CA ARG A 4 -39.58 58.75 -26.65
C ARG A 4 -38.66 57.55 -26.93
N GLU A 5 -37.32 57.77 -26.96
CA GLU A 5 -36.31 56.75 -26.95
C GLU A 5 -36.05 56.34 -25.52
N ILE A 6 -36.07 55.03 -25.23
CA ILE A 6 -35.72 54.45 -23.98
C ILE A 6 -34.27 53.90 -24.11
N LEU A 7 -33.31 54.54 -23.47
CA LEU A 7 -31.92 54.05 -23.31
C LEU A 7 -31.89 52.95 -22.23
N LEU A 8 -31.61 51.71 -22.64
CA LEU A 8 -31.28 50.62 -21.76
C LEU A 8 -29.74 50.62 -21.51
N GLY A 9 -29.35 51.06 -20.33
CA GLY A 9 -27.99 50.95 -19.84
C GLY A 9 -27.67 49.52 -19.37
N GLY A 10 -26.92 48.76 -20.15
CA GLY A 10 -26.39 47.46 -19.74
C GLY A 10 -25.15 47.63 -18.84
N ALA A 11 -25.28 47.30 -17.56
CA ALA A 11 -24.15 47.18 -16.67
C ALA A 11 -23.51 45.78 -16.81
N SER A 12 -22.35 45.68 -17.45
CA SER A 12 -21.53 44.46 -17.48
C SER A 12 -20.85 44.26 -16.16
N ILE A 13 -21.29 43.27 -15.38
CA ILE A 13 -20.60 42.83 -14.18
C ILE A 13 -19.52 41.81 -14.61
N THR A 14 -18.27 42.24 -14.64
CA THR A 14 -17.11 41.36 -14.79
C THR A 14 -16.85 40.67 -13.47
N LEU A 15 -17.27 39.42 -13.30
CA LEU A 15 -16.85 38.55 -12.20
C LEU A 15 -15.40 38.14 -12.45
N ALA A 16 -14.46 38.78 -11.78
CA ALA A 16 -13.11 38.34 -11.70
C ALA A 16 -13.04 37.09 -10.77
N SER A 17 -12.98 35.92 -11.37
CA SER A 17 -12.70 34.66 -10.69
C SER A 17 -11.22 34.65 -10.29
N CYS A 18 -10.90 35.15 -9.09
CA CYS A 18 -9.62 34.85 -8.44
C CYS A 18 -9.70 33.46 -7.81
N ALA A 19 -9.37 32.42 -8.58
CA ALA A 19 -8.97 31.15 -8.00
C ALA A 19 -7.59 31.34 -7.36
N PRO A 20 -7.39 31.00 -6.06
CA PRO A 20 -6.05 31.02 -5.48
C PRO A 20 -5.24 29.91 -6.18
N SER A 21 -4.27 30.30 -6.99
CA SER A 21 -3.22 29.39 -7.43
C SER A 21 -2.37 29.06 -6.21
N THR A 22 -2.69 28.01 -5.49
CA THR A 22 -1.74 27.40 -4.57
C THR A 22 -0.53 26.97 -5.40
N ARG A 23 0.54 27.75 -5.35
CA ARG A 23 1.87 27.30 -5.80
C ARG A 23 2.15 26.03 -4.99
N ILE A 24 1.96 24.87 -5.60
CA ILE A 24 2.51 23.61 -5.11
C ILE A 24 4.01 23.85 -5.08
N GLY A 25 4.58 24.01 -3.88
CA GLY A 25 6.02 24.10 -3.70
C GLY A 25 6.63 22.91 -4.44
N ARG A 26 7.76 23.14 -5.14
CA ARG A 26 8.40 22.07 -5.90
C ARG A 26 8.68 20.91 -4.95
N ALA A 27 8.01 19.78 -5.14
CA ALA A 27 8.16 18.62 -4.29
C ALA A 27 9.64 18.19 -4.27
N THR A 28 10.18 17.93 -3.07
CA THR A 28 11.51 17.38 -2.92
C THR A 28 11.46 15.91 -3.30
N PRO A 29 12.03 15.49 -4.42
CA PRO A 29 12.07 14.08 -4.77
C PRO A 29 13.01 13.34 -3.81
N PRO A 30 12.71 12.06 -3.48
CA PRO A 30 13.63 11.25 -2.70
C PRO A 30 14.91 10.97 -3.51
N LYS A 31 16.03 10.79 -2.80
CA LYS A 31 17.29 10.41 -3.43
C LYS A 31 17.28 8.91 -3.77
N PRO A 32 17.81 8.53 -4.94
CA PRO A 32 18.09 7.14 -5.25
C PRO A 32 19.11 6.53 -4.29
N PHE A 33 18.98 5.22 -4.08
CA PHE A 33 19.90 4.38 -3.35
C PHE A 33 20.71 3.48 -4.30
N THR A 34 21.86 3.06 -3.82
CA THR A 34 22.60 1.89 -4.29
C THR A 34 22.32 0.71 -3.35
N LEU A 35 22.62 -0.52 -3.76
CA LEU A 35 22.46 -1.68 -2.89
C LEU A 35 23.36 -1.63 -1.64
N THR A 36 24.48 -0.91 -1.72
CA THR A 36 25.41 -0.73 -0.58
C THR A 36 24.86 0.21 0.52
N ASP A 37 23.80 0.96 0.24
CA ASP A 37 23.13 1.79 1.24
C ASP A 37 22.20 0.96 2.15
N PHE A 38 21.94 -0.29 1.77
CA PHE A 38 21.09 -1.20 2.54
C PHE A 38 21.93 -2.10 3.46
N THR A 39 21.43 -2.32 4.65
CA THR A 39 21.98 -3.26 5.62
C THR A 39 20.97 -4.35 5.92
N LEU A 40 21.45 -5.58 6.09
CA LEU A 40 20.61 -6.69 6.53
C LEU A 40 20.15 -6.45 7.97
N VAL A 41 18.85 -6.55 8.20
CA VAL A 41 18.23 -6.46 9.54
C VAL A 41 17.87 -7.84 10.05
N ARG A 42 17.29 -8.68 9.18
CA ARG A 42 16.91 -10.06 9.52
C ARG A 42 16.89 -10.92 8.26
N ASP A 43 17.34 -12.16 8.40
CA ASP A 43 17.25 -13.23 7.39
C ASP A 43 16.47 -14.43 7.91
N GLY A 44 16.39 -15.48 7.11
CA GLY A 44 15.76 -16.75 7.48
C GLY A 44 14.25 -16.66 7.68
N LEU A 45 13.59 -15.67 7.08
CA LEU A 45 12.13 -15.53 7.09
C LEU A 45 11.52 -16.41 5.99
N ASP A 46 10.37 -17.01 6.30
CA ASP A 46 9.63 -17.83 5.34
C ASP A 46 8.69 -16.94 4.52
N ALA A 47 9.10 -16.63 3.29
CA ALA A 47 8.34 -15.86 2.31
C ALA A 47 7.62 -14.62 2.91
N PRO A 48 8.36 -13.71 3.59
CA PRO A 48 7.76 -12.53 4.21
C PRO A 48 7.13 -11.64 3.14
N GLU A 49 5.95 -11.08 3.44
CA GLU A 49 5.18 -10.29 2.46
C GLU A 49 4.89 -8.87 2.96
N GLY A 50 4.29 -8.77 4.14
CA GLY A 50 3.92 -7.51 4.76
C GLY A 50 4.88 -7.11 5.87
N ILE A 51 5.10 -5.80 6.04
CA ILE A 51 5.87 -5.22 7.13
C ILE A 51 5.20 -3.94 7.62
N ALA A 52 5.16 -3.76 8.94
CA ALA A 52 4.71 -2.52 9.58
C ALA A 52 5.59 -2.22 10.80
N SER A 53 5.68 -0.96 11.18
CA SER A 53 6.46 -0.50 12.30
C SER A 53 5.58 0.10 13.40
N SER A 54 6.11 0.16 14.62
CA SER A 54 5.50 0.88 15.74
C SER A 54 6.46 1.91 16.35
N PRO A 55 5.92 2.93 17.05
CA PRO A 55 6.72 4.01 17.64
C PRO A 55 7.75 3.54 18.67
N ASP A 56 7.51 2.39 19.30
CA ASP A 56 8.44 1.76 20.23
C ASP A 56 9.59 1.01 19.54
N GLY A 57 9.63 1.04 18.19
CA GLY A 57 10.73 0.53 17.37
C GLY A 57 10.63 -0.94 17.01
N ARG A 58 9.50 -1.59 17.27
CA ARG A 58 9.22 -2.96 16.81
C ARG A 58 8.80 -2.98 15.34
N LEU A 59 9.13 -4.08 14.66
CA LEU A 59 8.61 -4.38 13.32
C LEU A 59 7.71 -5.62 13.39
N PHE A 60 6.59 -5.54 12.69
CA PHE A 60 5.65 -6.64 12.53
C PHE A 60 5.74 -7.15 11.11
N ILE A 61 6.01 -8.45 10.94
CA ILE A 61 6.33 -9.06 9.66
C ILE A 61 5.43 -10.27 9.47
N SER A 62 4.71 -10.34 8.35
CA SER A 62 4.00 -11.57 7.98
C SER A 62 5.01 -12.64 7.59
N ASN A 63 4.76 -13.87 8.02
CA ASN A 63 5.66 -15.00 7.79
C ASN A 63 4.85 -16.21 7.34
N GLY A 64 5.33 -16.98 6.37
CA GLY A 64 4.64 -18.12 5.76
C GLY A 64 4.22 -19.21 6.73
N GLY A 65 4.84 -19.29 7.90
CA GLY A 65 4.49 -20.24 8.96
C GLY A 65 3.17 -19.97 9.70
N GLY A 66 2.38 -18.97 9.27
CA GLY A 66 1.05 -18.67 9.83
C GLY A 66 1.07 -17.86 11.13
N ALA A 67 2.18 -17.23 11.47
CA ALA A 67 2.29 -16.30 12.59
C ALA A 67 2.81 -14.94 12.13
N ILE A 68 2.66 -13.92 12.98
CA ILE A 68 3.29 -12.62 12.78
C ILE A 68 4.60 -12.61 13.57
N GLY A 69 5.71 -12.39 12.84
CA GLY A 69 6.99 -12.12 13.46
C GLY A 69 7.01 -10.74 14.06
N VAL A 70 7.41 -10.63 15.32
CA VAL A 70 7.71 -9.36 15.99
C VAL A 70 9.22 -9.28 16.14
N LEU A 71 9.83 -8.40 15.36
CA LEU A 71 11.25 -8.12 15.49
C LEU A 71 11.42 -6.98 16.49
N GLU A 72 11.96 -7.31 17.64
CA GLU A 72 12.23 -6.38 18.75
C GLU A 72 13.45 -5.50 18.44
N ARG A 73 13.62 -4.40 19.18
CA ARG A 73 14.72 -3.45 18.98
C ARG A 73 16.12 -4.07 19.18
N ASP A 74 16.22 -5.11 19.99
CA ASP A 74 17.48 -5.85 20.25
C ASP A 74 17.78 -6.90 19.17
N GLY A 75 16.96 -7.02 18.13
CA GLY A 75 17.08 -8.01 17.05
C GLY A 75 16.43 -9.35 17.35
N THR A 76 15.84 -9.55 18.54
CA THR A 76 15.10 -10.77 18.87
C THR A 76 13.84 -10.88 18.02
N LEU A 77 13.64 -12.02 17.37
CA LEU A 77 12.43 -12.34 16.63
C LEU A 77 11.56 -13.29 17.45
N ARG A 78 10.38 -12.83 17.86
CA ARG A 78 9.35 -13.69 18.46
C ARG A 78 8.13 -13.78 17.54
N GLN A 79 7.29 -14.75 17.74
CA GLN A 79 6.06 -14.92 16.98
C GLN A 79 4.84 -14.65 17.88
N ILE A 80 3.83 -13.98 17.31
CA ILE A 80 2.55 -13.74 17.99
C ILE A 80 1.39 -14.20 17.13
N GLY A 81 0.32 -14.61 17.80
CA GLY A 81 -0.91 -15.05 17.18
C GLY A 81 -0.70 -16.27 16.28
N LYS A 82 -1.80 -16.75 15.73
CA LYS A 82 -1.82 -17.76 14.68
C LYS A 82 -2.79 -17.29 13.60
N ALA A 83 -2.28 -16.62 12.61
CA ALA A 83 -3.02 -16.23 11.42
C ALA A 83 -3.13 -17.41 10.46
N LEU A 84 -4.08 -17.35 9.52
CA LEU A 84 -4.33 -18.46 8.59
C LEU A 84 -3.33 -18.49 7.43
N ALA A 85 -3.15 -17.34 6.77
CA ALA A 85 -2.23 -17.17 5.64
C ALA A 85 -1.78 -15.71 5.59
N PRO A 86 -1.00 -15.23 6.59
CA PRO A 86 -0.68 -13.82 6.75
C PRO A 86 0.02 -13.27 5.50
N ASN A 87 -0.47 -12.13 5.03
CA ASN A 87 0.06 -11.42 3.88
C ASN A 87 0.38 -9.97 4.26
N GLY A 88 -0.46 -9.00 3.92
CA GLY A 88 -0.26 -7.62 4.35
C GLY A 88 -0.52 -7.44 5.85
N VAL A 89 0.22 -6.51 6.46
CA VAL A 89 0.07 -6.12 7.86
C VAL A 89 -0.01 -4.60 8.00
N ALA A 90 -0.79 -4.15 8.97
CA ALA A 90 -0.83 -2.76 9.44
C ALA A 90 -0.91 -2.75 10.96
N VAL A 91 -0.72 -1.59 11.59
CA VAL A 91 -0.91 -1.42 13.03
C VAL A 91 -2.00 -0.37 13.25
N ASP A 92 -2.98 -0.69 14.08
CA ASP A 92 -4.03 0.26 14.41
C ASP A 92 -3.57 1.26 15.49
N ARG A 93 -4.38 2.28 15.74
CA ARG A 93 -4.05 3.34 16.69
C ARG A 93 -3.89 2.85 18.14
N GLU A 94 -4.43 1.69 18.47
CA GLU A 94 -4.29 1.02 19.77
C GLU A 94 -3.06 0.10 19.82
N GLY A 95 -2.26 0.03 18.75
CA GLY A 95 -1.04 -0.77 18.67
C GLY A 95 -1.27 -2.26 18.39
N ARG A 96 -2.49 -2.65 17.96
CA ARG A 96 -2.80 -4.03 17.58
C ARG A 96 -2.45 -4.24 16.11
N VAL A 97 -2.06 -5.46 15.75
CA VAL A 97 -1.67 -5.79 14.39
C VAL A 97 -2.90 -6.23 13.58
N ILE A 98 -3.15 -5.56 12.49
CA ILE A 98 -4.16 -5.94 11.50
C ILE A 98 -3.49 -6.84 10.46
N VAL A 99 -4.05 -8.01 10.24
CA VAL A 99 -3.49 -9.04 9.35
C VAL A 99 -4.50 -9.37 8.25
N ALA A 100 -4.12 -9.11 7.03
CA ALA A 100 -4.83 -9.61 5.86
C ALA A 100 -4.33 -10.99 5.49
N ASN A 101 -5.22 -11.93 5.21
CA ASN A 101 -4.87 -13.31 4.91
C ASN A 101 -5.10 -13.66 3.44
N MET A 102 -4.05 -14.14 2.78
CA MET A 102 -4.07 -14.60 1.38
C MET A 102 -4.36 -16.11 1.32
N GLY A 103 -5.59 -16.50 1.65
CA GLY A 103 -6.01 -17.90 1.70
C GLY A 103 -5.87 -18.65 0.37
N LEU A 104 -5.84 -17.96 -0.76
CA LEU A 104 -5.58 -18.58 -2.08
C LEU A 104 -4.23 -19.29 -2.15
N LEU A 105 -3.24 -18.93 -1.33
CA LEU A 105 -1.94 -19.60 -1.29
C LEU A 105 -2.03 -21.04 -0.74
N ASN A 106 -2.94 -21.29 0.19
CA ASN A 106 -3.12 -22.59 0.84
C ASN A 106 -4.52 -23.20 0.62
N LYS A 107 -5.30 -22.66 -0.32
CA LYS A 107 -6.69 -23.07 -0.63
C LYS A 107 -7.63 -22.96 0.56
N GLY A 108 -7.38 -21.99 1.42
CA GLY A 108 -8.14 -21.72 2.64
C GLY A 108 -8.88 -20.37 2.62
N PRO A 109 -9.47 -19.99 3.75
CA PRO A 109 -10.08 -18.68 3.93
C PRO A 109 -9.03 -17.57 3.98
N GLY A 110 -9.44 -16.37 3.57
CA GLY A 110 -8.61 -15.16 3.57
C GLY A 110 -9.25 -14.00 4.33
N PRO A 111 -9.58 -14.15 5.63
CA PRO A 111 -10.22 -13.09 6.41
C PRO A 111 -9.27 -11.94 6.72
N LEU A 112 -9.84 -10.84 7.20
CA LEU A 112 -9.10 -9.82 7.94
C LEU A 112 -9.16 -10.16 9.43
N GLN A 113 -7.98 -10.18 10.07
CA GLN A 113 -7.84 -10.49 11.48
C GLN A 113 -7.12 -9.34 12.22
N ARG A 114 -7.28 -9.33 13.53
CA ARG A 114 -6.59 -8.42 14.44
C ARG A 114 -5.90 -9.24 15.52
N ILE A 115 -4.66 -8.90 15.84
CA ILE A 115 -3.87 -9.59 16.87
C ILE A 115 -3.50 -8.58 17.96
N ASP A 116 -3.84 -8.92 19.20
CA ASP A 116 -3.33 -8.22 20.36
C ASP A 116 -1.87 -8.59 20.58
N VAL A 117 -0.99 -7.59 20.59
CA VAL A 117 0.47 -7.82 20.63
C VAL A 117 0.94 -8.35 21.98
N ALA A 118 0.25 -8.00 23.05
CA ALA A 118 0.63 -8.42 24.40
C ALA A 118 0.21 -9.86 24.71
N THR A 119 -0.99 -10.25 24.29
CA THR A 119 -1.56 -11.56 24.60
C THR A 119 -1.40 -12.57 23.47
N GLY A 120 -1.19 -12.11 22.23
CA GLY A 120 -1.23 -12.95 21.04
C GLY A 120 -2.63 -13.39 20.62
N THR A 121 -3.67 -12.84 21.24
CA THR A 121 -5.07 -13.19 20.93
C THR A 121 -5.42 -12.73 19.53
N VAL A 122 -6.02 -13.63 18.74
CA VAL A 122 -6.46 -13.37 17.36
C VAL A 122 -7.97 -13.21 17.32
N GLU A 123 -8.43 -12.10 16.78
CA GLU A 123 -9.83 -11.80 16.50
C GLU A 123 -10.06 -11.76 14.98
N THR A 124 -11.11 -12.38 14.49
CA THR A 124 -11.53 -12.23 13.10
C THR A 124 -12.47 -11.03 12.98
N LEU A 125 -12.02 -10.00 12.26
CA LEU A 125 -12.81 -8.78 12.03
C LEU A 125 -13.86 -8.98 10.94
N VAL A 126 -13.49 -9.65 9.85
CA VAL A 126 -14.41 -9.99 8.77
C VAL A 126 -13.90 -11.23 8.02
N SER A 127 -14.78 -12.20 7.79
CA SER A 127 -14.49 -13.44 7.05
C SER A 127 -15.34 -13.58 5.80
N GLU A 128 -16.39 -12.79 5.68
CA GLU A 128 -17.38 -12.88 4.61
C GLU A 128 -17.90 -11.48 4.25
N LEU A 129 -18.16 -11.25 2.98
CA LEU A 129 -18.84 -10.05 2.48
C LEU A 129 -19.87 -10.47 1.43
N GLU A 130 -21.09 -9.92 1.55
CA GLU A 130 -22.19 -10.15 0.61
C GLU A 130 -22.50 -11.65 0.38
N GLY A 131 -22.44 -12.45 1.46
CA GLY A 131 -22.72 -13.89 1.42
C GLY A 131 -21.60 -14.72 0.80
N ARG A 132 -20.39 -14.15 0.64
CA ARG A 132 -19.26 -14.84 0.06
C ARG A 132 -18.03 -14.77 0.96
N GLN A 133 -17.45 -15.94 1.25
CA GLN A 133 -16.25 -16.07 2.07
C GLN A 133 -15.06 -15.34 1.42
N LEU A 134 -14.37 -14.51 2.19
CA LEU A 134 -13.11 -13.88 1.75
C LEU A 134 -12.00 -14.92 1.60
N VAL A 135 -11.23 -14.81 0.53
CA VAL A 135 -10.16 -15.75 0.19
C VAL A 135 -8.82 -15.08 -0.13
N ALA A 136 -8.79 -13.75 -0.32
CA ALA A 136 -7.60 -13.03 -0.77
C ALA A 136 -7.52 -11.62 -0.20
N SER A 137 -7.75 -11.44 1.10
CA SER A 137 -7.42 -10.17 1.76
C SER A 137 -5.92 -9.95 1.66
N ASN A 138 -5.48 -8.73 1.25
CA ASN A 138 -4.10 -8.48 0.88
C ASN A 138 -3.47 -7.29 1.63
N GLY A 139 -3.72 -6.06 1.21
CA GLY A 139 -3.12 -4.85 1.78
C GLY A 139 -4.06 -4.13 2.74
N PRO A 140 -3.86 -4.19 4.06
CA PRO A 140 -4.64 -3.42 5.02
C PRO A 140 -4.03 -2.03 5.23
N ALA A 141 -4.87 -1.04 5.50
CA ALA A 141 -4.47 0.28 5.99
C ALA A 141 -5.45 0.79 7.04
N THR A 142 -4.94 1.40 8.10
CA THR A 142 -5.71 1.90 9.22
C THR A 142 -5.79 3.43 9.16
N ALA A 143 -6.97 3.98 9.39
CA ALA A 143 -7.20 5.41 9.49
C ALA A 143 -7.28 5.85 10.96
N ARG A 144 -6.96 7.13 11.25
CA ARG A 144 -6.98 7.69 12.61
C ARG A 144 -8.36 7.67 13.26
N ASN A 145 -9.43 7.69 12.46
CA ASN A 145 -10.80 7.57 12.97
C ASN A 145 -11.20 6.14 13.34
N GLY A 146 -10.31 5.15 13.12
CA GLY A 146 -10.54 3.74 13.40
C GLY A 146 -11.12 2.93 12.24
N ASP A 147 -11.35 3.52 11.06
CA ASP A 147 -11.64 2.77 9.85
C ASP A 147 -10.44 1.89 9.46
N ILE A 148 -10.71 0.69 9.01
CA ILE A 148 -9.72 -0.19 8.39
C ILE A 148 -10.15 -0.43 6.96
N TYR A 149 -9.32 -0.05 6.00
CA TYR A 149 -9.48 -0.42 4.60
C TYR A 149 -8.62 -1.64 4.30
N CYS A 150 -9.11 -2.54 3.47
CA CYS A 150 -8.32 -3.67 3.02
C CYS A 150 -8.65 -4.02 1.58
N THR A 151 -7.63 -4.38 0.82
CA THR A 151 -7.81 -4.91 -0.53
C THR A 151 -8.14 -6.39 -0.48
N HIS A 152 -8.96 -6.83 -1.42
CA HIS A 152 -9.17 -8.24 -1.75
C HIS A 152 -8.80 -8.45 -3.20
N SER A 153 -7.70 -9.15 -3.47
CA SER A 153 -7.04 -9.13 -4.77
C SER A 153 -7.82 -9.88 -5.85
N SER A 154 -8.45 -10.99 -5.50
CA SER A 154 -9.20 -11.83 -6.45
C SER A 154 -10.03 -12.88 -5.70
N TRP A 155 -11.10 -13.33 -6.33
CA TRP A 155 -11.83 -14.53 -5.88
C TRP A 155 -11.15 -15.85 -6.28
N GLY A 156 -10.03 -15.78 -6.99
CA GLY A 156 -9.23 -16.92 -7.43
C GLY A 156 -9.52 -17.36 -8.86
N PRO A 157 -8.66 -18.22 -9.42
CA PRO A 157 -7.44 -18.72 -8.79
C PRO A 157 -6.39 -17.62 -8.53
N ILE A 158 -5.37 -17.90 -7.73
CA ILE A 158 -4.36 -16.89 -7.32
C ILE A 158 -3.67 -16.22 -8.53
N GLY A 159 -3.52 -16.95 -9.62
CA GLY A 159 -2.94 -16.41 -10.85
C GLY A 159 -3.71 -15.22 -11.44
N ASN A 160 -5.00 -15.08 -11.14
CA ASN A 160 -5.81 -13.95 -11.62
C ASN A 160 -5.35 -12.59 -11.08
N ILE A 161 -4.53 -12.56 -10.03
CA ILE A 161 -4.00 -11.30 -9.48
C ILE A 161 -3.17 -10.53 -10.53
N GLY A 162 -2.45 -11.23 -11.40
CA GLY A 162 -1.64 -10.63 -12.47
C GLY A 162 -2.35 -10.52 -13.82
N THR A 163 -3.64 -10.84 -13.92
CA THR A 163 -4.38 -10.87 -15.19
C THR A 163 -5.35 -9.72 -15.34
N THR A 164 -5.95 -9.60 -16.52
CA THR A 164 -6.98 -8.60 -16.84
C THR A 164 -8.33 -8.85 -16.15
N THR A 165 -8.47 -9.90 -15.33
CA THR A 165 -9.72 -10.24 -14.62
C THR A 165 -10.03 -9.21 -13.53
N PRO A 166 -11.15 -8.46 -13.60
CA PRO A 166 -11.49 -7.40 -12.65
C PRO A 166 -12.22 -7.98 -11.40
N ALA A 167 -11.58 -8.93 -10.73
CA ALA A 167 -12.17 -9.68 -9.62
C ALA A 167 -11.85 -9.09 -8.23
N GLY A 168 -10.99 -8.09 -8.17
CA GLY A 168 -10.57 -7.45 -6.92
C GLY A 168 -11.51 -6.34 -6.48
N PHE A 169 -11.40 -5.97 -5.21
CA PHE A 169 -12.15 -4.88 -4.60
C PHE A 169 -11.44 -4.32 -3.36
N ILE A 170 -11.85 -3.16 -2.90
CA ILE A 170 -11.49 -2.60 -1.59
C ILE A 170 -12.72 -2.70 -0.70
N TYR A 171 -12.53 -3.17 0.53
CA TYR A 171 -13.55 -3.15 1.56
C TYR A 171 -13.09 -2.34 2.78
N ARG A 172 -14.05 -1.88 3.54
CA ARG A 172 -13.86 -1.13 4.78
C ARG A 172 -14.49 -1.87 5.94
N VAL A 173 -13.82 -1.89 7.07
CA VAL A 173 -14.38 -2.24 8.37
C VAL A 173 -14.47 -0.95 9.19
N ALA A 174 -15.69 -0.57 9.55
CA ALA A 174 -15.94 0.62 10.35
C ALA A 174 -15.59 0.38 11.83
N PRO A 175 -15.42 1.43 12.67
CA PRO A 175 -15.13 1.28 14.10
C PRO A 175 -16.17 0.47 14.88
N ASP A 176 -17.41 0.42 14.40
CA ASP A 176 -18.50 -0.39 14.98
C ASP A 176 -18.52 -1.83 14.49
N GLY A 177 -17.51 -2.26 13.71
CA GLY A 177 -17.36 -3.61 13.17
C GLY A 177 -18.14 -3.88 11.88
N ARG A 178 -18.95 -2.95 11.37
CA ARG A 178 -19.64 -3.13 10.08
C ARG A 178 -18.65 -3.12 8.94
N ALA A 179 -18.74 -4.15 8.07
CA ALA A 179 -17.90 -4.26 6.89
C ALA A 179 -18.72 -4.08 5.60
N SER A 180 -18.10 -3.40 4.62
CA SER A 180 -18.73 -3.16 3.32
C SER A 180 -17.69 -3.01 2.21
N ILE A 181 -18.04 -3.38 0.97
CA ILE A 181 -17.21 -3.13 -0.19
C ILE A 181 -17.38 -1.68 -0.63
N VAL A 182 -16.27 -0.95 -0.78
CA VAL A 182 -16.24 0.48 -1.07
C VAL A 182 -15.66 0.83 -2.45
N ALA A 183 -14.98 -0.11 -3.12
CA ALA A 183 -14.56 0.00 -4.52
C ALA A 183 -14.53 -1.40 -5.15
N ARG A 184 -14.91 -1.51 -6.43
CA ARG A 184 -15.12 -2.82 -7.11
C ARG A 184 -14.45 -2.87 -8.47
N ALA A 185 -14.44 -4.06 -9.06
CA ALA A 185 -13.95 -4.33 -10.40
C ALA A 185 -12.49 -3.90 -10.61
N LEU A 186 -11.63 -4.20 -9.65
CA LEU A 186 -10.21 -3.88 -9.66
C LEU A 186 -9.39 -5.08 -10.14
N ARG A 187 -8.31 -4.80 -10.87
CA ARG A 187 -7.44 -5.84 -11.43
C ARG A 187 -6.22 -6.05 -10.55
N GLY A 188 -6.25 -7.14 -9.77
CA GLY A 188 -5.15 -7.50 -8.88
C GLY A 188 -4.81 -6.39 -7.89
N VAL A 189 -5.82 -5.79 -7.27
CA VAL A 189 -5.59 -4.76 -6.24
C VAL A 189 -4.79 -5.36 -5.08
N ASN A 190 -3.74 -4.63 -4.63
CA ASN A 190 -2.72 -5.15 -3.73
C ASN A 190 -2.45 -4.19 -2.56
N GLY A 191 -1.28 -3.51 -2.52
CA GLY A 191 -0.95 -2.56 -1.45
C GLY A 191 -1.94 -1.40 -1.34
N LEU A 192 -2.10 -0.87 -0.13
CA LEU A 192 -3.04 0.20 0.18
C LEU A 192 -2.44 1.16 1.21
N CYS A 193 -2.66 2.46 1.03
CA CYS A 193 -2.29 3.47 2.01
C CYS A 193 -3.22 4.70 1.94
N LEU A 194 -3.12 5.58 2.94
CA LEU A 194 -3.80 6.87 2.99
C LEU A 194 -2.78 8.00 2.86
N ASP A 195 -3.22 9.17 2.36
CA ASP A 195 -2.41 10.38 2.39
C ASP A 195 -2.37 11.00 3.80
N ARG A 196 -1.54 12.02 3.98
CA ARG A 196 -1.32 12.70 5.27
C ARG A 196 -2.62 13.16 5.95
N GLU A 197 -3.53 13.72 5.18
CA GLU A 197 -4.80 14.25 5.66
C GLU A 197 -5.91 13.21 5.64
N GLU A 198 -5.62 11.97 5.20
CA GLU A 198 -6.57 10.87 5.03
C GLU A 198 -7.78 11.23 4.16
N ARG A 199 -7.57 12.15 3.20
CA ARG A 199 -8.59 12.55 2.23
C ARG A 199 -8.71 11.59 1.06
N PHE A 200 -7.66 10.84 0.78
CA PHE A 200 -7.61 9.87 -0.28
C PHE A 200 -7.09 8.52 0.22
N VAL A 201 -7.68 7.46 -0.34
CA VAL A 201 -7.16 6.09 -0.25
C VAL A 201 -6.50 5.76 -1.58
N TYR A 202 -5.28 5.24 -1.52
CA TYR A 202 -4.47 4.84 -2.67
C TYR A 202 -4.32 3.33 -2.68
N ALA A 203 -4.39 2.71 -3.85
CA ALA A 203 -4.10 1.29 -4.00
C ALA A 203 -3.24 1.03 -5.24
N SER A 204 -2.35 0.06 -5.14
CA SER A 204 -1.65 -0.50 -6.27
C SER A 204 -2.55 -1.49 -7.02
N LEU A 205 -2.55 -1.40 -8.35
CA LEU A 205 -3.25 -2.31 -9.25
C LEU A 205 -2.19 -3.12 -9.99
N THR A 206 -1.84 -4.28 -9.44
CA THR A 206 -0.73 -5.13 -9.90
C THR A 206 -0.83 -5.41 -11.39
N ALA A 207 -1.99 -5.85 -11.86
CA ALA A 207 -2.21 -6.22 -13.26
C ALA A 207 -2.32 -5.02 -14.22
N GLU A 208 -2.36 -3.79 -13.70
CA GLU A 208 -2.36 -2.57 -14.51
C GLU A 208 -1.02 -1.85 -14.47
N GLY A 209 -0.13 -2.21 -13.53
CA GLY A 209 1.12 -1.50 -13.29
C GLY A 209 0.91 -0.04 -12.92
N ARG A 210 -0.14 0.27 -12.17
CA ARG A 210 -0.59 1.62 -11.85
C ARG A 210 -1.02 1.76 -10.41
N ILE A 211 -1.01 3.00 -9.94
CA ILE A 211 -1.64 3.39 -8.69
C ILE A 211 -2.97 4.08 -9.02
N ARG A 212 -4.00 3.74 -8.26
CA ARG A 212 -5.29 4.41 -8.30
C ARG A 212 -5.62 4.98 -6.93
N ARG A 213 -6.26 6.17 -6.89
CA ARG A 213 -6.74 6.79 -5.66
C ARG A 213 -8.22 7.06 -5.73
N TRP A 214 -8.84 7.09 -4.58
CA TRP A 214 -10.25 7.46 -4.39
C TRP A 214 -10.35 8.53 -3.34
N ARG A 215 -11.24 9.48 -3.53
CA ARG A 215 -11.57 10.45 -2.49
C ARG A 215 -12.39 9.75 -1.40
N ARG A 216 -11.92 9.84 -0.15
CA ARG A 216 -12.57 9.29 1.03
C ARG A 216 -13.61 10.28 1.54
N GLN A 217 -14.82 9.80 1.79
CA GLN A 217 -15.91 10.58 2.37
C GLN A 217 -15.93 10.47 3.91
N ALA A 218 -16.70 11.34 4.58
CA ALA A 218 -16.84 11.31 6.03
C ALA A 218 -17.44 10.01 6.58
N ASP A 219 -18.28 9.34 5.78
CA ASP A 219 -18.86 8.02 6.11
C ASP A 219 -17.91 6.85 5.79
N GLY A 220 -16.71 7.14 5.29
CA GLY A 220 -15.70 6.18 4.89
C GLY A 220 -15.91 5.56 3.50
N SER A 221 -16.92 5.96 2.75
CA SER A 221 -17.08 5.54 1.34
C SER A 221 -16.00 6.14 0.45
N LEU A 222 -15.73 5.47 -0.68
CA LEU A 222 -14.72 5.85 -1.66
C LEU A 222 -15.40 6.26 -2.97
N ILE A 223 -15.09 7.46 -3.45
CA ILE A 223 -15.66 8.03 -4.68
C ILE A 223 -14.55 8.61 -5.58
N ASP A 224 -14.90 8.99 -6.78
CA ASP A 224 -14.06 9.68 -7.77
C ASP A 224 -12.72 8.94 -8.00
N PRO A 225 -12.72 7.69 -8.52
CA PRO A 225 -11.49 6.98 -8.82
C PRO A 225 -10.65 7.72 -9.87
N GLN A 226 -9.36 7.87 -9.60
CA GLN A 226 -8.39 8.54 -10.48
C GLN A 226 -7.08 7.79 -10.48
N ASP A 227 -6.48 7.60 -11.63
CA ASP A 227 -5.10 7.13 -11.71
C ASP A 227 -4.15 8.18 -11.11
N TYR A 228 -3.13 7.73 -10.38
CA TYR A 228 -2.15 8.59 -9.71
C TYR A 228 -0.75 8.30 -10.22
N GLY A 229 -0.13 9.30 -10.84
CA GLY A 229 1.15 9.16 -11.49
C GLY A 229 1.11 8.38 -12.81
N PRO A 230 2.27 8.02 -13.37
CA PRO A 230 2.38 7.31 -14.63
C PRO A 230 2.18 5.80 -14.46
N GLN A 231 2.14 5.08 -15.56
CA GLN A 231 2.37 3.63 -15.55
C GLN A 231 3.80 3.33 -15.11
N LEU A 232 3.96 2.35 -14.21
CA LEU A 232 5.22 2.10 -13.51
C LEU A 232 6.22 1.28 -14.34
N GLY A 233 5.73 0.55 -15.32
CA GLY A 233 6.52 -0.25 -16.25
C GLY A 233 5.64 -1.09 -17.15
N VAL A 234 6.23 -2.05 -17.83
CA VAL A 234 5.53 -2.97 -18.74
C VAL A 234 4.70 -3.97 -17.93
N VAL A 235 3.49 -4.23 -18.39
CA VAL A 235 2.64 -5.32 -17.90
C VAL A 235 2.30 -6.23 -19.05
N ILE A 236 2.59 -7.52 -18.92
CA ILE A 236 2.29 -8.53 -19.90
C ILE A 236 0.88 -9.05 -19.61
N ALA A 237 -0.06 -8.82 -20.52
CA ALA A 237 -1.45 -9.18 -20.33
C ALA A 237 -1.60 -10.71 -20.14
N ASP A 238 -2.50 -11.08 -19.20
CA ASP A 238 -2.92 -12.45 -18.92
C ASP A 238 -1.80 -13.45 -18.54
N HIS A 239 -0.59 -12.95 -18.21
CA HIS A 239 0.49 -13.78 -17.67
C HIS A 239 0.27 -14.05 -16.17
N GLN A 240 0.55 -15.29 -15.78
CA GLN A 240 0.53 -15.70 -14.38
C GLN A 240 1.85 -15.36 -13.68
N ALA A 241 1.81 -15.10 -12.39
CA ALA A 241 3.02 -14.79 -11.61
C ALA A 241 4.13 -15.85 -11.73
N LYS A 242 3.76 -17.14 -11.88
CA LYS A 242 4.73 -18.23 -12.10
C LYS A 242 5.50 -18.08 -13.42
N ASP A 243 4.83 -17.63 -14.48
CA ASP A 243 5.42 -17.48 -15.81
C ASP A 243 6.40 -16.30 -15.80
N ILE A 244 6.01 -15.20 -15.14
CA ILE A 244 6.88 -14.04 -14.95
C ILE A 244 8.13 -14.41 -14.14
N ARG A 245 7.99 -15.18 -13.05
CA ARG A 245 9.13 -15.60 -12.23
C ARG A 245 10.08 -16.56 -12.96
N ALA A 246 9.59 -17.29 -13.96
CA ALA A 246 10.40 -18.17 -14.79
C ALA A 246 11.25 -17.41 -15.82
N MET A 247 10.95 -16.13 -16.07
CA MET A 247 11.75 -15.29 -16.98
C MET A 247 13.11 -14.97 -16.37
N PRO A 248 14.18 -14.81 -17.18
CA PRO A 248 15.45 -14.27 -16.70
C PRO A 248 15.27 -12.94 -15.98
N VAL A 249 16.08 -12.68 -14.97
CA VAL A 249 15.98 -11.44 -14.17
C VAL A 249 16.12 -10.19 -15.04
N ALA A 250 17.04 -10.22 -16.02
CA ALA A 250 17.23 -9.12 -16.95
C ALA A 250 15.97 -8.78 -17.76
N ASP A 251 15.19 -9.78 -18.16
CA ASP A 251 13.97 -9.60 -18.95
C ASP A 251 12.81 -9.04 -18.11
N ARG A 252 12.92 -9.12 -16.77
CA ARG A 252 11.93 -8.59 -15.82
C ARG A 252 12.18 -7.14 -15.40
N ALA A 253 13.34 -6.58 -15.74
CA ALA A 253 13.81 -5.30 -15.22
C ALA A 253 12.84 -4.13 -15.46
N GLU A 254 12.11 -4.14 -16.58
CA GLU A 254 11.17 -3.09 -16.95
C GLU A 254 9.70 -3.41 -16.61
N LEU A 255 9.45 -4.51 -15.87
CA LEU A 255 8.09 -4.88 -15.49
C LEU A 255 7.54 -3.93 -14.40
N GLY A 256 6.27 -3.57 -14.55
CA GLY A 256 5.57 -2.61 -13.69
C GLY A 256 4.57 -3.21 -12.70
N TYR A 257 4.61 -4.52 -12.46
CA TYR A 257 3.70 -5.14 -11.48
C TYR A 257 3.97 -4.60 -10.09
N CYS A 258 3.08 -3.72 -9.63
CA CYS A 258 3.21 -3.02 -8.35
C CYS A 258 2.58 -3.80 -7.20
N ASP A 259 3.16 -3.64 -6.00
CA ASP A 259 2.78 -4.36 -4.78
C ASP A 259 2.60 -3.39 -3.60
N GLY A 260 3.42 -3.43 -2.56
CA GLY A 260 3.33 -2.57 -1.39
C GLY A 260 3.56 -1.10 -1.72
N ILE A 261 2.85 -0.22 -1.03
CA ILE A 261 2.93 1.23 -1.20
C ILE A 261 2.91 1.96 0.14
N ALA A 262 3.69 3.03 0.27
CA ALA A 262 3.64 3.91 1.44
C ALA A 262 4.13 5.33 1.09
N PHE A 263 3.61 6.34 1.79
CA PHE A 263 4.03 7.73 1.63
C PHE A 263 5.21 8.09 2.50
N ASP A 264 6.11 8.94 1.99
CA ASP A 264 7.00 9.73 2.82
C ASP A 264 6.35 11.06 3.27
N ALA A 265 7.02 11.78 4.15
CA ALA A 265 6.51 13.03 4.70
C ALA A 265 6.50 14.20 3.70
N ALA A 266 7.21 14.10 2.57
CA ALA A 266 7.15 15.08 1.48
C ALA A 266 6.02 14.78 0.48
N GLY A 267 5.28 13.68 0.68
CA GLY A 267 4.16 13.26 -0.16
C GLY A 267 4.59 12.46 -1.40
N ASN A 268 5.81 11.93 -1.44
CA ASN A 268 6.17 10.97 -2.47
C ASN A 268 5.60 9.60 -2.09
N LEU A 269 4.93 8.94 -3.04
CA LEU A 269 4.40 7.59 -2.87
C LEU A 269 5.43 6.58 -3.35
N TRP A 270 6.00 5.83 -2.42
CA TRP A 270 6.95 4.77 -2.70
C TRP A 270 6.22 3.48 -3.04
N VAL A 271 6.71 2.76 -4.05
CA VAL A 271 6.05 1.57 -4.62
C VAL A 271 7.10 0.48 -4.83
N THR A 272 6.81 -0.72 -4.35
CA THR A 272 7.62 -1.91 -4.66
C THR A 272 7.18 -2.55 -5.97
N LEU A 273 8.15 -3.03 -6.75
CA LEU A 273 7.95 -3.76 -8.02
C LEU A 273 8.64 -5.13 -7.92
N PRO A 274 7.97 -6.14 -7.34
CA PRO A 274 8.61 -7.40 -6.95
C PRO A 274 9.28 -8.16 -8.10
N PHE A 275 8.65 -8.17 -9.28
CA PHE A 275 9.22 -8.92 -10.41
C PHE A 275 10.43 -8.22 -11.03
N ALA A 276 10.50 -6.90 -10.91
CA ALA A 276 11.62 -6.11 -11.40
C ALA A 276 12.74 -5.93 -10.36
N ASN A 277 12.61 -6.47 -9.15
CA ASN A 277 13.53 -6.24 -8.04
C ASN A 277 13.82 -4.75 -7.83
N ARG A 278 12.78 -3.93 -7.88
CA ARG A 278 12.89 -2.47 -7.94
C ARG A 278 11.95 -1.80 -6.93
N ILE A 279 12.37 -0.64 -6.44
CA ILE A 279 11.51 0.30 -5.74
C ILE A 279 11.53 1.62 -6.51
N VAL A 280 10.36 2.20 -6.71
CA VAL A 280 10.19 3.50 -7.34
C VAL A 280 9.41 4.44 -6.42
N ALA A 281 9.44 5.74 -6.68
CA ALA A 281 8.55 6.70 -6.03
C ALA A 281 7.80 7.53 -7.08
N ILE A 282 6.56 7.89 -6.77
CA ILE A 282 5.75 8.85 -7.52
C ILE A 282 5.74 10.14 -6.70
N THR A 283 6.29 11.19 -7.26
CA THR A 283 6.33 12.52 -6.63
C THR A 283 4.94 13.19 -6.64
N PRO A 284 4.66 14.18 -5.77
CA PRO A 284 3.38 14.90 -5.76
C PRO A 284 3.01 15.56 -7.09
N ASP A 285 4.01 15.90 -7.92
CA ASP A 285 3.80 16.42 -9.28
C ASP A 285 3.66 15.31 -10.35
N GLY A 286 3.55 14.04 -9.93
CA GLY A 286 3.21 12.89 -10.78
C GLY A 286 4.38 12.26 -11.54
N ARG A 287 5.65 12.60 -11.23
CA ARG A 287 6.81 11.98 -11.87
C ARG A 287 7.22 10.69 -11.17
N LYS A 288 7.62 9.69 -11.96
CA LYS A 288 8.28 8.48 -11.45
C LYS A 288 9.78 8.77 -11.22
N VAL A 289 10.28 8.36 -10.06
CA VAL A 289 11.70 8.39 -9.68
C VAL A 289 12.12 6.97 -9.34
N ASP A 290 13.16 6.46 -9.96
CA ASP A 290 13.75 5.18 -9.58
C ASP A 290 14.53 5.36 -8.28
N ILE A 291 14.24 4.53 -7.29
CA ILE A 291 14.84 4.60 -5.95
C ILE A 291 15.99 3.62 -5.82
N VAL A 292 15.74 2.35 -6.14
CA VAL A 292 16.75 1.29 -6.13
C VAL A 292 16.34 0.19 -7.10
N HIS A 293 17.33 -0.44 -7.72
CA HIS A 293 17.17 -1.61 -8.57
C HIS A 293 18.24 -2.65 -8.21
N ASP A 294 17.83 -3.90 -8.07
CA ASP A 294 18.71 -5.06 -7.86
C ASP A 294 18.67 -6.00 -9.08
N PRO A 295 19.40 -5.66 -10.16
CA PRO A 295 19.37 -6.42 -11.40
C PRO A 295 20.03 -7.79 -11.29
N GLU A 296 20.78 -8.03 -10.23
CA GLU A 296 21.52 -9.28 -10.02
C GLU A 296 20.89 -10.17 -8.94
N ASP A 297 19.71 -9.78 -8.43
CA ASP A 297 18.93 -10.56 -7.47
C ASP A 297 19.70 -10.87 -6.17
N ARG A 298 20.50 -9.91 -5.67
CA ARG A 298 21.44 -10.12 -4.55
C ARG A 298 20.78 -9.93 -3.19
N MET A 299 19.93 -8.92 -3.04
CA MET A 299 19.39 -8.49 -1.74
C MET A 299 17.89 -8.17 -1.79
N LEU A 300 17.46 -7.45 -2.83
CA LEU A 300 16.05 -7.05 -3.02
C LEU A 300 15.33 -8.01 -3.98
N SER A 301 15.52 -9.32 -3.79
CA SER A 301 14.84 -10.34 -4.57
C SER A 301 13.35 -10.37 -4.22
N SER A 302 12.53 -9.88 -5.14
CA SER A 302 11.08 -9.73 -4.96
C SER A 302 10.70 -8.86 -3.74
N PRO A 303 11.03 -7.54 -3.73
CA PRO A 303 10.60 -6.64 -2.66
C PRO A 303 9.08 -6.46 -2.73
N THR A 304 8.36 -6.90 -1.70
CA THR A 304 6.89 -6.90 -1.69
C THR A 304 6.31 -5.74 -0.91
N ASN A 305 6.96 -5.29 0.16
CA ASN A 305 6.43 -4.21 0.97
C ASN A 305 7.54 -3.40 1.64
N LEU A 306 7.18 -2.20 2.12
CA LEU A 306 8.09 -1.30 2.81
C LEU A 306 7.36 -0.48 3.88
N CYS A 307 8.08 -0.07 4.91
CA CYS A 307 7.60 0.86 5.91
C CYS A 307 8.75 1.71 6.47
N TRP A 308 8.42 2.83 7.09
CA TRP A 308 9.39 3.62 7.84
C TRP A 308 9.27 3.35 9.33
N GLY A 309 10.43 3.42 10.02
CA GLY A 309 10.53 3.32 11.46
C GLY A 309 11.70 4.14 11.99
N GLY A 310 12.15 3.78 13.19
CA GLY A 310 13.13 4.58 13.93
C GLY A 310 12.49 5.81 14.59
N ALA A 311 13.19 6.44 15.51
CA ALA A 311 12.66 7.56 16.32
C ALA A 311 12.23 8.78 15.48
N ASP A 312 12.83 8.96 14.32
CA ASP A 312 12.59 10.09 13.39
C ASP A 312 11.97 9.65 12.07
N LEU A 313 11.47 8.41 11.98
CA LEU A 313 10.85 7.83 10.79
C LEU A 313 11.76 7.88 9.54
N ARG A 314 13.08 7.82 9.71
CA ARG A 314 14.02 7.83 8.57
C ARG A 314 14.62 6.48 8.25
N ASP A 315 14.37 5.46 9.05
CA ASP A 315 14.77 4.10 8.77
C ASP A 315 13.72 3.46 7.85
N LEU A 316 14.05 3.34 6.56
CA LEU A 316 13.25 2.61 5.59
C LEU A 316 13.53 1.12 5.72
N TYR A 317 12.52 0.34 6.03
CA TYR A 317 12.57 -1.13 6.06
C TYR A 317 11.88 -1.69 4.83
N VAL A 318 12.48 -2.68 4.21
CA VAL A 318 11.95 -3.39 3.04
C VAL A 318 11.96 -4.88 3.32
N VAL A 319 10.83 -5.54 3.09
CA VAL A 319 10.79 -7.01 3.03
C VAL A 319 11.05 -7.47 1.61
N SER A 320 11.91 -8.47 1.48
CA SER A 320 12.27 -9.11 0.23
C SER A 320 11.82 -10.57 0.31
N ARG A 321 10.75 -10.90 -0.40
CA ARG A 321 10.04 -12.17 -0.25
C ARG A 321 10.86 -13.36 -0.69
N ALA A 322 11.52 -13.27 -1.84
CA ALA A 322 12.27 -14.40 -2.39
C ALA A 322 13.58 -14.64 -1.66
N SER A 323 14.24 -13.57 -1.16
CA SER A 323 15.44 -13.69 -0.33
C SER A 323 15.13 -14.07 1.12
N GLY A 324 13.88 -13.93 1.58
CA GLY A 324 13.52 -14.21 2.97
C GLY A 324 14.14 -13.24 3.97
N VAL A 325 14.30 -11.96 3.61
CA VAL A 325 15.01 -10.97 4.42
C VAL A 325 14.19 -9.71 4.69
N VAL A 326 14.59 -9.02 5.76
CA VAL A 326 14.31 -7.59 5.96
C VAL A 326 15.62 -6.84 5.85
N VAL A 327 15.64 -5.83 5.02
CA VAL A 327 16.77 -4.90 4.88
C VAL A 327 16.36 -3.48 5.29
N LYS A 328 17.36 -2.65 5.60
CA LYS A 328 17.15 -1.26 6.03
C LYS A 328 18.09 -0.31 5.29
N ALA A 329 17.56 0.85 4.91
CA ALA A 329 18.35 2.00 4.46
C ALA A 329 17.91 3.27 5.20
N ARG A 330 18.80 4.27 5.25
CA ARG A 330 18.51 5.55 5.89
C ARG A 330 18.06 6.57 4.84
N THR A 331 16.84 7.10 4.97
CA THR A 331 16.28 8.10 4.05
C THR A 331 16.58 9.53 4.53
N ASP A 332 16.72 10.47 3.59
CA ASP A 332 16.82 11.90 3.88
C ASP A 332 15.45 12.58 4.09
N ILE A 333 14.38 11.92 3.67
CA ILE A 333 12.98 12.31 3.93
C ILE A 333 12.39 11.31 4.90
N ALA A 334 11.77 11.76 5.98
CA ALA A 334 11.08 10.88 6.92
C ALA A 334 9.85 10.23 6.28
N GLY A 335 9.47 9.05 6.72
CA GLY A 335 8.20 8.44 6.38
C GLY A 335 7.00 9.24 6.90
N LEU A 336 5.84 9.03 6.30
CA LEU A 336 4.59 9.61 6.80
C LEU A 336 4.17 8.88 8.08
N PRO A 337 3.96 9.60 9.22
CA PRO A 337 3.39 8.99 10.42
C PRO A 337 2.01 8.40 10.14
N LEU A 338 1.85 7.10 10.40
CA LEU A 338 0.59 6.38 10.24
C LEU A 338 -0.31 6.52 11.48
N ALA A 339 -1.50 5.90 11.47
CA ALA A 339 -2.50 6.02 12.53
C ALA A 339 -2.01 5.56 13.92
N ASN A 340 -1.05 4.66 13.99
CA ASN A 340 -0.43 4.16 15.22
C ASN A 340 0.72 5.04 15.75
N TRP A 341 1.11 6.08 15.00
CA TRP A 341 2.14 7.03 15.44
C TRP A 341 1.48 8.24 16.13
N PRO A 342 2.15 8.83 17.13
CA PRO A 342 1.67 10.08 17.74
C PRO A 342 1.41 11.13 16.66
N ALA A 343 0.35 11.92 16.85
CA ALA A 343 0.12 13.09 16.00
C ALA A 343 1.32 14.03 16.14
N ALA A 344 1.89 14.46 15.01
CA ALA A 344 3.00 15.41 14.97
C ALA A 344 2.55 16.83 15.36
#